data_c8bbcb1aa5d68edf9417520f62c50c71
#
_entry.id   c8bbcb1aa5d68edf9417520f62c50c71
#
_cell.length_a   1.000
_cell.length_b   1.000
_cell.length_c   1.000
_cell.angle_alpha   90.00
_cell.angle_beta   90.00
_cell.angle_gamma   90.00
#
_symmetry.space_group_name_H-M   'P 1'
#
loop_
_entity.id
_entity.type
_entity.pdbx_description
1 polymer ?
#
loop_
_entity_poly.entity_id
_entity_poly.type
_entity_poly.pdbx_seq_one_letter_code
_entity_poly.pdbx_strand_id
1 'polypeptide(L)'
;MQAAFRSGSSLGHAKRGALGAVALALAVLAPTAACALDPVYESWWGLAIRGTDPVAYFTDGRPVEGSAEFELEWNGATWRFASAEHRDLFRADPQRYAPQYGGYCAWAVSQGYTASTDPEAWRIVDGKLYLNYSADVQRKWERDVAGFIAKADAAWPRLLAGD
;
A
#
# COMPACT_ATOMS: atom_id res chain seq x y z
N MET A 1 -20.98 -27.24 -91.26
CA MET A 1 -20.07 -28.37 -91.26
C MET A 1 -19.67 -28.66 -89.84
N GLN A 2 -20.29 -29.71 -89.26
CA GLN A 2 -19.69 -30.94 -88.77
C GLN A 2 -18.52 -30.75 -87.82
N ALA A 3 -18.44 -31.41 -86.70
CA ALA A 3 -19.04 -32.53 -86.03
C ALA A 3 -18.49 -32.54 -84.57
N ALA A 4 -19.25 -32.81 -83.57
CA ALA A 4 -19.41 -33.97 -82.74
C ALA A 4 -18.13 -34.73 -82.35
N PHE A 5 -17.96 -34.94 -81.05
CA PHE A 5 -17.79 -36.24 -80.34
C PHE A 5 -17.44 -36.03 -78.87
N ARG A 6 -18.37 -36.36 -78.08
CA ARG A 6 -18.54 -37.47 -77.14
C ARG A 6 -17.31 -37.86 -76.26
N SER A 7 -17.53 -37.86 -75.04
CA SER A 7 -17.57 -38.99 -74.10
C SER A 7 -16.48 -38.99 -73.02
N GLY A 8 -16.88 -39.15 -71.86
CA GLY A 8 -16.35 -40.14 -70.95
C GLY A 8 -16.41 -39.75 -69.46
N SER A 9 -17.27 -40.39 -68.79
CA SER A 9 -17.45 -40.52 -67.36
C SER A 9 -16.18 -40.74 -66.56
N SER A 10 -16.10 -40.18 -65.35
CA SER A 10 -15.81 -41.06 -64.19
C SER A 10 -16.03 -40.32 -62.88
N LEU A 11 -16.88 -40.93 -62.07
CA LEU A 11 -17.13 -40.56 -60.67
C LEU A 11 -15.86 -40.79 -59.82
N GLY A 12 -15.47 -39.79 -59.09
CA GLY A 12 -14.53 -39.92 -58.02
C GLY A 12 -15.06 -39.23 -56.74
N HIS A 13 -15.76 -39.98 -55.89
CA HIS A 13 -16.17 -39.53 -54.60
C HIS A 13 -14.95 -39.43 -53.67
N ALA A 14 -14.42 -38.26 -53.47
CA ALA A 14 -13.46 -38.01 -52.42
C ALA A 14 -14.20 -37.51 -51.17
N LYS A 15 -14.35 -38.41 -50.18
CA LYS A 15 -14.77 -38.08 -48.83
C LYS A 15 -13.75 -37.15 -48.21
N ARG A 16 -14.10 -35.87 -48.06
CA ARG A 16 -13.35 -34.92 -47.26
C ARG A 16 -13.71 -35.14 -45.81
N GLY A 17 -12.80 -35.82 -45.09
CA GLY A 17 -12.83 -35.90 -43.65
C GLY A 17 -12.59 -34.50 -43.04
N ALA A 18 -13.59 -33.99 -42.33
CA ALA A 18 -13.44 -32.79 -41.55
C ALA A 18 -12.60 -33.13 -40.28
N LEU A 19 -11.33 -32.75 -40.32
CA LEU A 19 -10.50 -32.69 -39.10
C LEU A 19 -10.96 -31.47 -38.29
N GLY A 20 -11.76 -31.71 -37.27
CA GLY A 20 -12.13 -30.73 -36.27
C GLY A 20 -10.90 -30.36 -35.46
N ALA A 21 -10.38 -29.19 -35.68
CA ALA A 21 -9.36 -28.60 -34.83
C ALA A 21 -10.02 -28.17 -33.50
N VAL A 22 -9.82 -28.95 -32.43
CA VAL A 22 -10.18 -28.56 -31.07
C VAL A 22 -9.15 -27.49 -30.63
N ALA A 23 -9.55 -26.23 -30.71
CA ALA A 23 -8.77 -25.13 -30.14
C ALA A 23 -8.92 -25.18 -28.61
N LEU A 24 -7.88 -25.68 -27.95
CA LEU A 24 -7.75 -25.62 -26.49
C LEU A 24 -7.48 -24.17 -26.09
N ALA A 25 -8.51 -23.43 -25.68
CA ALA A 25 -8.33 -22.09 -25.12
C ALA A 25 -7.69 -22.23 -23.74
N LEU A 26 -6.38 -21.97 -23.65
CA LEU A 26 -5.71 -21.75 -22.37
C LEU A 26 -6.23 -20.43 -21.79
N ALA A 27 -7.12 -20.51 -20.82
CA ALA A 27 -7.48 -19.39 -19.96
C ALA A 27 -6.25 -19.02 -19.12
N VAL A 28 -5.55 -17.98 -19.51
CA VAL A 28 -4.51 -17.37 -18.67
C VAL A 28 -5.23 -16.67 -17.52
N LEU A 29 -5.25 -17.32 -16.34
CA LEU A 29 -5.63 -16.64 -15.11
C LEU A 29 -4.56 -15.56 -14.85
N ALA A 30 -4.91 -14.30 -15.15
CA ALA A 30 -4.12 -13.18 -14.69
C ALA A 30 -4.17 -13.19 -13.14
N PRO A 31 -3.01 -13.11 -12.46
CA PRO A 31 -3.02 -12.96 -11.01
C PRO A 31 -3.79 -11.67 -10.69
N THR A 32 -4.85 -11.76 -9.90
CA THR A 32 -5.47 -10.61 -9.28
C THR A 32 -4.41 -9.97 -8.40
N ALA A 33 -3.91 -8.79 -8.80
CA ALA A 33 -3.03 -8.01 -7.94
C ALA A 33 -3.80 -7.79 -6.63
N ALA A 34 -3.34 -8.42 -5.54
CA ALA A 34 -3.77 -8.06 -4.20
C ALA A 34 -3.48 -6.56 -4.06
N CYS A 35 -4.49 -5.79 -3.64
CA CYS A 35 -4.31 -4.36 -3.43
C CYS A 35 -3.38 -4.22 -2.23
N ALA A 36 -2.09 -4.00 -2.50
CA ALA A 36 -1.11 -3.77 -1.44
C ALA A 36 -1.53 -2.55 -0.64
N LEU A 37 -1.31 -2.61 0.68
CA LEU A 37 -1.57 -1.48 1.56
C LEU A 37 -0.63 -0.32 1.22
N ASP A 38 -1.13 0.90 1.25
CA ASP A 38 -0.28 2.07 1.14
C ASP A 38 0.74 2.09 2.29
N PRO A 39 2.04 2.24 2.01
CA PRO A 39 3.09 2.12 3.03
C PRO A 39 3.04 3.25 4.07
N VAL A 40 2.32 4.34 3.78
CA VAL A 40 2.07 5.47 4.67
C VAL A 40 0.58 5.70 4.80
N TYR A 41 0.10 5.92 6.02
CA TYR A 41 -1.26 6.36 6.27
C TYR A 41 -1.46 7.78 5.74
N GLU A 42 -2.35 7.92 4.78
CA GLU A 42 -2.78 9.19 4.24
C GLU A 42 -4.20 9.54 4.72
N SER A 43 -4.39 10.80 5.02
CA SER A 43 -5.72 11.34 5.24
C SER A 43 -6.47 11.44 3.91
N TRP A 44 -7.77 11.74 3.96
CA TRP A 44 -8.61 12.00 2.77
C TRP A 44 -7.99 13.00 1.77
N TRP A 45 -7.09 13.87 2.23
CA TRP A 45 -6.43 14.89 1.40
C TRP A 45 -5.07 14.44 0.84
N GLY A 46 -4.71 13.16 0.96
CA GLY A 46 -3.40 12.65 0.51
C GLY A 46 -2.23 13.10 1.38
N LEU A 47 -2.49 13.52 2.61
CA LEU A 47 -1.46 13.97 3.54
C LEU A 47 -1.09 12.88 4.55
N ALA A 48 0.21 12.61 4.66
CA ALA A 48 0.73 11.74 5.70
C ALA A 48 0.36 12.26 7.09
N ILE A 49 -0.03 11.35 7.98
CA ILE A 49 -0.41 11.65 9.38
C ILE A 49 -1.25 12.92 9.54
N ARG A 50 -2.21 13.12 8.64
CA ARG A 50 -3.16 14.25 8.62
C ARG A 50 -2.51 15.63 8.47
N GLY A 51 -1.32 15.70 7.87
CA GLY A 51 -0.59 16.96 7.67
C GLY A 51 0.16 17.47 8.90
N THR A 52 0.32 16.64 9.93
CA THR A 52 1.11 16.96 11.11
C THR A 52 2.60 16.80 10.82
N ASP A 53 3.42 17.67 11.36
CA ASP A 53 4.87 17.65 11.23
C ASP A 53 5.49 16.50 12.05
N PRO A 54 6.08 15.47 11.41
CA PRO A 54 6.67 14.35 12.15
C PRO A 54 7.93 14.72 12.94
N VAL A 55 8.66 15.78 12.55
CA VAL A 55 9.88 16.23 13.22
C VAL A 55 9.55 16.90 14.54
N ALA A 56 8.43 17.63 14.60
CA ALA A 56 8.01 18.36 15.81
C ALA A 56 7.81 17.47 17.03
N TYR A 57 7.44 16.19 16.85
CA TYR A 57 7.37 15.26 17.99
C TYR A 57 8.72 15.07 18.69
N PHE A 58 9.82 15.16 17.95
CA PHE A 58 11.18 14.98 18.48
C PHE A 58 11.82 16.29 18.94
N THR A 59 11.53 17.39 18.27
CA THR A 59 12.12 18.71 18.56
C THR A 59 11.30 19.50 19.57
N ASP A 60 9.98 19.51 19.42
CA ASP A 60 9.06 20.34 20.19
C ASP A 60 8.33 19.54 21.29
N GLY A 61 8.40 18.19 21.23
CA GLY A 61 7.75 17.30 22.18
C GLY A 61 6.22 17.35 22.11
N ARG A 62 5.64 17.71 20.98
CA ARG A 62 4.21 17.84 20.74
C ARG A 62 3.89 17.77 19.25
N PRO A 63 2.64 17.40 18.86
CA PRO A 63 2.19 17.56 17.50
C PRO A 63 2.12 19.03 17.12
N VAL A 64 2.56 19.35 15.91
CA VAL A 64 2.48 20.67 15.28
C VAL A 64 1.90 20.49 13.89
N GLU A 65 0.93 21.32 13.52
CA GLU A 65 0.39 21.32 12.17
C GLU A 65 1.45 21.80 11.18
N GLY A 66 1.64 21.03 10.10
CA GLY A 66 2.53 21.40 9.02
C GLY A 66 1.87 22.38 8.06
N SER A 67 2.68 23.15 7.35
CA SER A 67 2.26 24.12 6.33
C SER A 67 2.42 23.56 4.92
N ALA A 68 1.51 23.91 4.01
CA ALA A 68 1.66 23.64 2.59
C ALA A 68 2.88 24.36 1.94
N GLU A 69 3.45 25.34 2.62
CA GLU A 69 4.70 25.99 2.19
C GLU A 69 5.92 25.07 2.34
N PHE A 70 5.87 24.11 3.28
CA PHE A 70 6.98 23.20 3.57
C PHE A 70 6.52 21.75 3.39
N GLU A 71 6.49 21.29 2.15
CA GLU A 71 6.10 19.93 1.78
C GLU A 71 7.28 19.11 1.25
N LEU A 72 7.16 17.80 1.38
CA LEU A 72 8.06 16.82 0.79
C LEU A 72 7.30 15.55 0.45
N GLU A 73 7.47 15.05 -0.77
CA GLU A 73 7.02 13.71 -1.16
C GLU A 73 8.01 12.67 -0.65
N TRP A 74 7.52 11.71 0.13
CA TRP A 74 8.34 10.60 0.57
C TRP A 74 7.49 9.34 0.80
N ASN A 75 7.98 8.22 0.30
CA ASN A 75 7.37 6.89 0.44
C ASN A 75 5.89 6.85 -0.03
N GLY A 76 5.57 7.59 -1.10
CA GLY A 76 4.27 7.63 -1.74
C GLY A 76 3.26 8.60 -1.12
N ALA A 77 3.65 9.40 -0.12
CA ALA A 77 2.76 10.34 0.57
C ALA A 77 3.34 11.76 0.62
N THR A 78 2.47 12.76 0.71
CA THR A 78 2.85 14.15 0.93
C THR A 78 2.96 14.44 2.43
N TRP A 79 4.16 14.83 2.85
CA TRP A 79 4.46 15.22 4.23
C TRP A 79 4.50 16.73 4.36
N ARG A 80 3.93 17.27 5.43
CA ARG A 80 3.97 18.69 5.77
C ARG A 80 4.80 18.94 7.00
N PHE A 81 5.48 20.09 7.02
CA PHE A 81 6.37 20.49 8.08
C PHE A 81 6.03 21.92 8.56
N ALA A 82 6.32 22.21 9.82
CA ALA A 82 6.07 23.53 10.40
C ALA A 82 7.10 24.56 9.90
N SER A 83 8.25 24.11 9.40
CA SER A 83 9.33 24.97 8.92
C SER A 83 10.17 24.30 7.82
N ALA A 84 10.93 25.13 7.11
CA ALA A 84 11.93 24.62 6.15
C ALA A 84 13.01 23.79 6.85
N GLU A 85 13.39 24.13 8.08
CA GLU A 85 14.37 23.39 8.86
C GLU A 85 13.87 21.97 9.17
N HIS A 86 12.63 21.81 9.63
CA HIS A 86 12.04 20.49 9.88
C HIS A 86 11.94 19.64 8.62
N ARG A 87 11.52 20.24 7.50
CA ARG A 87 11.50 19.56 6.20
C ARG A 87 12.90 19.07 5.81
N ASP A 88 13.93 19.88 6.01
CA ASP A 88 15.30 19.54 5.64
C ASP A 88 15.90 18.49 6.58
N LEU A 89 15.55 18.50 7.88
CA LEU A 89 15.88 17.43 8.83
C LEU A 89 15.23 16.10 8.41
N PHE A 90 13.95 16.12 8.05
CA PHE A 90 13.27 14.92 7.56
C PHE A 90 13.87 14.41 6.25
N ARG A 91 14.19 15.31 5.30
CA ARG A 91 14.83 14.95 4.03
C ARG A 91 16.18 14.26 4.23
N ALA A 92 16.95 14.70 5.21
CA ALA A 92 18.27 14.14 5.52
C ALA A 92 18.17 12.73 6.12
N ASP A 93 17.17 12.46 6.96
CA ASP A 93 16.97 11.15 7.61
C ASP A 93 15.48 10.88 7.86
N PRO A 94 14.71 10.50 6.83
CA PRO A 94 13.29 10.23 6.99
C PRO A 94 12.99 9.08 7.96
N GLN A 95 13.86 8.05 8.02
CA GLN A 95 13.68 6.89 8.87
C GLN A 95 13.71 7.25 10.37
N ARG A 96 14.42 8.29 10.72
CA ARG A 96 14.50 8.81 12.09
C ARG A 96 13.20 9.44 12.55
N TYR A 97 12.52 10.16 11.67
CA TYR A 97 11.37 11.02 12.02
C TYR A 97 10.03 10.44 11.63
N ALA A 98 9.99 9.61 10.59
CA ALA A 98 8.75 8.98 10.17
C ALA A 98 8.20 8.07 11.29
N PRO A 99 6.87 8.10 11.52
CA PRO A 99 6.27 7.21 12.50
C PRO A 99 6.37 5.76 12.05
N GLN A 100 6.45 4.86 13.01
CA GLN A 100 6.44 3.42 12.76
C GLN A 100 5.13 3.00 12.10
N TYR A 101 5.19 1.92 11.33
CA TYR A 101 4.05 1.38 10.57
C TYR A 101 3.40 2.42 9.64
N GLY A 102 4.24 3.29 9.04
CA GLY A 102 3.76 4.34 8.14
C GLY A 102 2.80 5.35 8.77
N GLY A 103 2.71 5.41 10.09
CA GLY A 103 1.77 6.29 10.79
C GLY A 103 0.38 5.71 10.99
N TYR A 104 0.14 4.44 10.64
CA TYR A 104 -1.06 3.71 11.07
C TYR A 104 -1.05 3.49 12.58
N CYS A 105 -2.25 3.29 13.15
CA CYS A 105 -2.43 3.03 14.57
C CYS A 105 -1.61 1.81 15.04
N ALA A 106 -0.62 2.01 15.90
CA ALA A 106 0.29 0.97 16.36
C ALA A 106 -0.45 -0.17 17.10
N TRP A 107 -1.49 0.15 17.88
CA TRP A 107 -2.32 -0.87 18.51
C TRP A 107 -3.06 -1.72 17.47
N ALA A 108 -3.67 -1.11 16.44
CA ALA A 108 -4.38 -1.83 15.39
C ALA A 108 -3.43 -2.77 14.61
N VAL A 109 -2.24 -2.29 14.25
CA VAL A 109 -1.21 -3.10 13.58
C VAL A 109 -0.82 -4.31 14.45
N SER A 110 -0.70 -4.13 15.76
CA SER A 110 -0.44 -5.25 16.68
C SER A 110 -1.55 -6.29 16.74
N GLN A 111 -2.78 -5.94 16.33
CA GLN A 111 -3.93 -6.85 16.21
C GLN A 111 -4.07 -7.46 14.80
N GLY A 112 -3.19 -7.11 13.86
CA GLY A 112 -3.18 -7.64 12.50
C GLY A 112 -4.08 -6.89 11.51
N TYR A 113 -4.43 -5.64 11.79
CA TYR A 113 -5.16 -4.76 10.86
C TYR A 113 -4.66 -3.32 10.94
N THR A 114 -5.09 -2.47 10.02
CA THR A 114 -4.73 -1.05 9.99
C THR A 114 -5.91 -0.18 10.39
N ALA A 115 -5.62 0.94 11.03
CA ALA A 115 -6.58 1.99 11.35
C ALA A 115 -5.90 3.35 11.21
N SER A 116 -6.72 4.38 11.05
CA SER A 116 -6.28 5.78 11.05
C SER A 116 -5.62 6.15 12.38
N THR A 117 -5.04 7.32 12.43
CA THR A 117 -4.35 7.83 13.60
C THR A 117 -4.88 9.19 14.02
N ASP A 118 -4.74 9.49 15.31
CA ASP A 118 -4.90 10.81 15.89
C ASP A 118 -3.50 11.35 16.22
N PRO A 119 -3.07 12.48 15.64
CA PRO A 119 -1.77 13.08 15.93
C PRO A 119 -1.53 13.36 17.41
N GLU A 120 -2.58 13.58 18.21
CA GLU A 120 -2.48 13.81 19.67
C GLU A 120 -2.24 12.49 20.44
N ALA A 121 -2.53 11.34 19.86
CA ALA A 121 -2.37 10.03 20.49
C ALA A 121 -1.03 9.39 20.12
N TRP A 122 0.08 9.95 20.63
CA TRP A 122 1.43 9.60 20.24
C TRP A 122 2.35 9.23 21.40
N ARG A 123 3.44 8.53 21.08
CA ARG A 123 4.55 8.30 22.02
C ARG A 123 5.84 8.01 21.26
N ILE A 124 6.97 8.50 21.79
CA ILE A 124 8.31 8.09 21.38
C ILE A 124 8.80 7.00 22.34
N VAL A 125 9.19 5.85 21.78
CA VAL A 125 9.78 4.71 22.50
C VAL A 125 11.07 4.34 21.79
N ASP A 126 12.18 4.31 22.51
CA ASP A 126 13.51 4.00 21.98
C ASP A 126 13.86 4.81 20.71
N GLY A 127 13.53 6.10 20.71
CA GLY A 127 13.78 7.03 19.60
C GLY A 127 12.87 6.84 18.38
N LYS A 128 11.81 6.05 18.47
CA LYS A 128 10.84 5.79 17.40
C LYS A 128 9.48 6.38 17.74
N LEU A 129 8.85 7.03 16.78
CA LEU A 129 7.51 7.61 16.94
C LEU A 129 6.44 6.55 16.67
N TYR A 130 5.50 6.40 17.57
CA TYR A 130 4.29 5.58 17.45
C TYR A 130 3.05 6.44 17.59
N LEU A 131 2.09 6.21 16.69
CA LEU A 131 0.79 6.89 16.71
C LEU A 131 -0.32 5.88 16.99
N ASN A 132 -1.40 6.33 17.61
CA ASN A 132 -2.57 5.53 17.89
C ASN A 132 -3.85 6.22 17.40
N TYR A 133 -4.94 5.47 17.30
CA TYR A 133 -6.23 5.95 16.78
C TYR A 133 -6.86 7.04 17.66
N SER A 134 -6.67 6.96 18.96
CA SER A 134 -7.20 7.90 19.96
C SER A 134 -6.47 7.77 21.29
N ALA A 135 -6.67 8.71 22.19
CA ALA A 135 -6.12 8.65 23.55
C ALA A 135 -6.55 7.37 24.30
N ASP A 136 -7.79 6.88 24.09
CA ASP A 136 -8.26 5.64 24.71
C ASP A 136 -7.52 4.41 24.17
N VAL A 137 -7.25 4.37 22.87
CA VAL A 137 -6.48 3.29 22.25
C VAL A 137 -5.02 3.38 22.66
N GLN A 138 -4.46 4.58 22.77
CA GLN A 138 -3.10 4.78 23.28
C GLN A 138 -2.98 4.23 24.71
N ARG A 139 -3.91 4.52 25.61
CA ARG A 139 -3.91 3.94 26.98
C ARG A 139 -3.99 2.41 27.00
N LYS A 140 -4.69 1.80 26.04
CA LYS A 140 -4.69 0.32 25.89
C LYS A 140 -3.31 -0.18 25.45
N TRP A 141 -2.70 0.48 24.45
CA TRP A 141 -1.38 0.15 23.94
C TRP A 141 -0.29 0.34 25.01
N GLU A 142 -0.41 1.35 25.85
CA GLU A 142 0.53 1.64 26.94
C GLU A 142 0.54 0.61 28.06
N ARG A 143 -0.43 -0.32 28.13
CA ARG A 143 -0.44 -1.40 29.13
C ARG A 143 0.64 -2.44 28.89
N ASP A 144 1.07 -2.61 27.64
CA ASP A 144 2.12 -3.55 27.24
C ASP A 144 2.81 -3.07 25.97
N VAL A 145 3.54 -1.96 26.05
CA VAL A 145 4.19 -1.30 24.90
C VAL A 145 5.10 -2.28 24.17
N ALA A 146 5.98 -2.97 24.90
CA ALA A 146 6.95 -3.90 24.29
C ALA A 146 6.25 -5.07 23.60
N GLY A 147 5.24 -5.66 24.22
CA GLY A 147 4.48 -6.78 23.65
C GLY A 147 3.67 -6.36 22.42
N PHE A 148 3.07 -5.17 22.42
CA PHE A 148 2.35 -4.67 21.25
C PHE A 148 3.30 -4.28 20.10
N ILE A 149 4.46 -3.69 20.39
CA ILE A 149 5.48 -3.42 19.37
C ILE A 149 5.95 -4.73 18.73
N ALA A 150 6.30 -5.75 19.50
CA ALA A 150 6.74 -7.03 18.97
C ALA A 150 5.68 -7.70 18.07
N LYS A 151 4.40 -7.63 18.46
CA LYS A 151 3.29 -8.14 17.63
C LYS A 151 3.12 -7.32 16.34
N ALA A 152 3.21 -6.01 16.43
CA ALA A 152 3.09 -5.12 15.29
C ALA A 152 4.24 -5.31 14.29
N ASP A 153 5.47 -5.44 14.77
CA ASP A 153 6.65 -5.73 13.94
C ASP A 153 6.50 -7.04 13.16
N ALA A 154 5.92 -8.07 13.78
CA ALA A 154 5.63 -9.34 13.14
C ALA A 154 4.46 -9.29 12.14
N ALA A 155 3.47 -8.42 12.37
CA ALA A 155 2.30 -8.28 11.51
C ALA A 155 2.53 -7.34 10.32
N TRP A 156 3.32 -6.30 10.49
CA TRP A 156 3.47 -5.21 9.53
C TRP A 156 3.91 -5.66 8.12
N PRO A 157 4.91 -6.54 7.92
CA PRO A 157 5.30 -6.99 6.58
C PRO A 157 4.17 -7.69 5.82
N ARG A 158 3.32 -8.45 6.53
CA ARG A 158 2.17 -9.15 5.93
C ARG A 158 1.07 -8.17 5.55
N LEU A 159 0.78 -7.22 6.40
CA LEU A 159 -0.20 -6.16 6.12
C LEU A 159 0.19 -5.35 4.88
N LEU A 160 1.49 -5.02 4.73
CA LEU A 160 2.00 -4.34 3.54
C LEU A 160 1.86 -5.20 2.27
N ALA A 161 2.02 -6.51 2.39
CA ALA A 161 1.87 -7.43 1.25
C ALA A 161 0.40 -7.68 0.88
N GLY A 162 -0.56 -7.26 1.72
CA GLY A 162 -1.99 -7.52 1.52
C GLY A 162 -2.43 -8.94 1.91
N ASP A 163 -1.68 -9.56 2.86
CA ASP A 163 -1.87 -10.93 3.34
C ASP A 163 -2.69 -10.97 4.66
#